data_beeb904da11a22d66fbf2ff550699e44
#
_entry.id   beeb904da11a22d66fbf2ff550699e44
#
_cell.length_a   1.000
_cell.length_b   1.000
_cell.length_c   1.000
_cell.angle_alpha   90.00
_cell.angle_beta   90.00
_cell.angle_gamma   90.00
#
_symmetry.space_group_name_H-M   'P 1'
#
loop_
_entity.id
_entity.type
_entity.pdbx_description
1 polymer ?
#
loop_
_entity_poly.entity_id
_entity_poly.type
_entity_poly.pdbx_seq_one_letter_code
_entity_poly.pdbx_strand_id
1 'polypeptide(L)'
;ILLGGQAVLGEEYNDNSWNAQLRQPVLNLASWYTLGSAKSSVEAASMQLEAESQDLIVRVIEAYLNILRTKDRLDTTSAEVTAVQRQLEQVQQRFEVGLVAITDVLESQAVYDSTVVRRIQAESDHDISFETLSTLTGRSYDQLARLSQTLPIVDPNPKNEEEWVATALRSNLGIKAATAQLAAARSDVRARRSDHLPTIDATATYAENVTGGQNFFGANAGDTTTENTIYALSLTVPLYQGGAIRSRVREANARVAQSQEQLLNQKRTVTRNTRNLFKSVATDVVRVEARLKAIRSSQSALEATETGYEVGTRNIVDVLQAQQRLFSSQFDYADSRYNYVLNLMRLKQATGKLTQEDLQELNQFVDDGDLVERVVSLRLR
;
A
#
# COMPACT_ATOMS: atom_id res chain seq x y z
N ILE A 1 -40.10 -1.82 78.68
CA ILE A 1 -38.77 -1.93 79.27
C ILE A 1 -37.83 -1.23 78.34
N LEU A 2 -37.52 0.05 78.59
CA LEU A 2 -36.51 0.83 77.87
C LEU A 2 -35.17 0.47 78.49
N LEU A 3 -34.40 -0.32 77.78
CA LEU A 3 -32.96 -0.42 77.99
C LEU A 3 -32.27 0.69 77.22
N GLY A 4 -31.55 1.53 77.93
CA GLY A 4 -30.87 2.73 77.41
C GLY A 4 -30.02 2.43 76.23
N GLY A 5 -30.34 3.06 75.09
CA GLY A 5 -29.49 3.15 74.00
C GLY A 5 -28.31 4.10 74.28
N GLN A 6 -27.17 3.56 74.62
CA GLN A 6 -25.93 4.29 74.38
C GLN A 6 -25.70 4.27 72.88
N ALA A 7 -25.72 5.45 72.31
CA ALA A 7 -25.21 5.62 70.98
C ALA A 7 -23.73 5.17 70.97
N VAL A 8 -23.44 4.07 70.31
CA VAL A 8 -22.05 3.74 69.96
C VAL A 8 -21.60 4.84 69.09
N LEU A 9 -20.85 5.78 69.65
CA LEU A 9 -20.08 6.77 68.86
C LEU A 9 -19.16 5.94 67.97
N GLY A 10 -19.33 6.02 66.67
CA GLY A 10 -18.42 5.38 65.72
C GLY A 10 -17.03 5.94 65.94
N GLU A 11 -16.13 5.15 66.43
CA GLU A 11 -14.74 5.51 66.54
C GLU A 11 -14.12 5.39 65.15
N GLU A 12 -13.54 6.49 64.67
CA GLU A 12 -12.71 6.50 63.46
C GLU A 12 -11.34 5.92 63.82
N TYR A 13 -10.95 4.84 63.10
CA TYR A 13 -9.61 4.26 63.20
C TYR A 13 -8.99 4.21 61.81
N ASN A 14 -7.68 4.36 61.72
CA ASN A 14 -6.94 4.20 60.49
C ASN A 14 -6.57 2.74 60.26
N ASP A 15 -6.97 2.21 59.11
CA ASP A 15 -6.64 0.85 58.71
C ASP A 15 -5.77 0.94 57.45
N ASN A 16 -4.50 0.55 57.57
CA ASN A 16 -3.53 0.57 56.49
C ASN A 16 -3.15 -0.87 56.15
N SER A 17 -3.43 -1.27 54.89
CA SER A 17 -3.03 -2.59 54.42
C SER A 17 -2.29 -2.51 53.06
N TRP A 18 -1.24 -3.27 52.94
CA TRP A 18 -0.60 -3.53 51.66
C TRP A 18 -0.30 -5.03 51.53
N ASN A 19 -0.30 -5.48 50.26
CA ASN A 19 0.09 -6.86 49.96
C ASN A 19 0.99 -6.91 48.73
N ALA A 20 1.89 -7.88 48.74
CA ALA A 20 2.70 -8.25 47.58
C ALA A 20 2.41 -9.72 47.25
N GLN A 21 1.98 -10.00 46.03
CA GLN A 21 1.67 -11.34 45.58
C GLN A 21 2.52 -11.74 44.38
N LEU A 22 3.25 -12.82 44.49
CA LEU A 22 3.92 -13.50 43.40
C LEU A 22 3.10 -14.73 42.98
N ARG A 23 2.73 -14.82 41.71
CA ARG A 23 2.07 -16.01 41.16
C ARG A 23 2.91 -16.55 40.01
N GLN A 24 3.31 -17.82 40.11
CA GLN A 24 4.07 -18.53 39.09
C GLN A 24 3.29 -19.76 38.63
N PRO A 25 2.80 -19.79 37.38
CA PRO A 25 2.25 -21.02 36.81
C PRO A 25 3.39 -22.04 36.64
N VAL A 26 3.25 -23.18 37.35
CA VAL A 26 4.22 -24.28 37.29
C VAL A 26 3.90 -25.25 36.17
N LEU A 27 2.60 -25.54 35.98
CA LEU A 27 2.10 -26.36 34.89
C LEU A 27 0.85 -25.70 34.29
N ASN A 28 0.98 -25.21 33.04
CA ASN A 28 -0.14 -24.68 32.28
C ASN A 28 0.12 -24.89 30.76
N LEU A 29 -0.37 -26.04 30.25
CA LEU A 29 -0.16 -26.38 28.84
C LEU A 29 -0.88 -25.42 27.89
N ALA A 30 -2.02 -24.84 28.30
CA ALA A 30 -2.71 -23.84 27.47
C ALA A 30 -1.84 -22.60 27.22
N SER A 31 -1.11 -22.13 28.25
CA SER A 31 -0.17 -21.01 28.12
C SER A 31 1.00 -21.31 27.15
N TRP A 32 1.51 -22.54 27.16
CA TRP A 32 2.56 -22.96 26.22
C TRP A 32 2.09 -22.92 24.78
N TYR A 33 0.88 -23.42 24.47
CA TYR A 33 0.33 -23.37 23.12
C TYR A 33 -0.11 -21.95 22.73
N THR A 34 -0.54 -21.14 23.69
CA THR A 34 -0.81 -19.71 23.46
C THR A 34 0.46 -18.96 23.08
N LEU A 35 1.60 -19.25 23.75
CA LEU A 35 2.91 -18.73 23.35
C LEU A 35 3.28 -19.16 21.93
N GLY A 36 3.03 -20.42 21.56
CA GLY A 36 3.22 -20.93 20.21
C GLY A 36 2.37 -20.19 19.17
N SER A 37 1.09 -19.92 19.50
CA SER A 37 0.19 -19.11 18.67
C SER A 37 0.71 -17.69 18.50
N ALA A 38 1.15 -17.04 19.60
CA ALA A 38 1.70 -15.70 19.59
C ALA A 38 2.97 -15.59 18.72
N LYS A 39 3.88 -16.58 18.82
CA LYS A 39 5.09 -16.63 17.97
C LYS A 39 4.74 -16.71 16.49
N SER A 40 3.78 -17.55 16.10
CA SER A 40 3.33 -17.64 14.71
C SER A 40 2.60 -16.36 14.25
N SER A 41 1.91 -15.66 15.16
CA SER A 41 1.31 -14.36 14.86
C SER A 41 2.36 -13.26 14.63
N VAL A 42 3.46 -13.27 15.40
CA VAL A 42 4.61 -12.37 15.18
C VAL A 42 5.24 -12.66 13.82
N GLU A 43 5.44 -13.93 13.46
CA GLU A 43 5.94 -14.31 12.14
C GLU A 43 5.02 -13.80 11.01
N ALA A 44 3.70 -13.97 11.16
CA ALA A 44 2.72 -13.44 10.20
C ALA A 44 2.82 -11.92 10.07
N ALA A 45 2.90 -11.19 11.17
CA ALA A 45 3.03 -9.74 11.19
C ALA A 45 4.36 -9.25 10.58
N SER A 46 5.47 -9.96 10.80
CA SER A 46 6.76 -9.63 10.18
C SER A 46 6.74 -9.82 8.66
N MET A 47 6.12 -10.91 8.16
CA MET A 47 5.93 -11.11 6.72
C MET A 47 5.00 -10.06 6.10
N GLN A 48 4.01 -9.60 6.85
CA GLN A 48 3.11 -8.54 6.40
C GLN A 48 3.81 -7.19 6.35
N LEU A 49 4.65 -6.87 7.34
CA LEU A 49 5.48 -5.65 7.31
C LEU A 49 6.41 -5.63 6.09
N GLU A 50 7.04 -6.76 5.78
CA GLU A 50 7.90 -6.87 4.61
C GLU A 50 7.09 -6.73 3.29
N ALA A 51 5.88 -7.29 3.23
CA ALA A 51 4.98 -7.12 2.09
C ALA A 51 4.56 -5.65 1.89
N GLU A 52 4.22 -4.95 2.97
CA GLU A 52 3.89 -3.51 2.94
C GLU A 52 5.10 -2.65 2.55
N SER A 53 6.30 -3.04 2.97
CA SER A 53 7.53 -2.37 2.55
C SER A 53 7.77 -2.50 1.04
N GLN A 54 7.55 -3.69 0.47
CA GLN A 54 7.61 -3.88 -0.99
C GLN A 54 6.47 -3.12 -1.72
N ASP A 55 5.29 -3.05 -1.13
CA ASP A 55 4.18 -2.28 -1.69
C ASP A 55 4.48 -0.78 -1.70
N LEU A 56 5.07 -0.27 -0.62
CA LEU A 56 5.52 1.13 -0.57
C LEU A 56 6.53 1.44 -1.68
N ILE A 57 7.49 0.55 -1.93
CA ILE A 57 8.45 0.68 -3.04
C ILE A 57 7.71 0.84 -4.38
N VAL A 58 6.75 -0.04 -4.65
CA VAL A 58 5.98 0.02 -5.91
C VAL A 58 5.17 1.30 -6.01
N ARG A 59 4.52 1.73 -4.92
CA ARG A 59 3.76 3.01 -4.89
C ARG A 59 4.66 4.23 -5.12
N VAL A 60 5.87 4.23 -4.57
CA VAL A 60 6.84 5.32 -4.82
C VAL A 60 7.28 5.33 -6.28
N ILE A 61 7.58 4.15 -6.87
CA ILE A 61 7.90 4.05 -8.30
C ILE A 61 6.73 4.54 -9.16
N GLU A 62 5.50 4.13 -8.84
CA GLU A 62 4.29 4.54 -9.55
C GLU A 62 4.10 6.07 -9.51
N ALA A 63 4.27 6.69 -8.33
CA ALA A 63 4.19 8.13 -8.16
C ALA A 63 5.29 8.86 -8.94
N TYR A 64 6.53 8.36 -8.89
CA TYR A 64 7.65 8.88 -9.66
C TYR A 64 7.38 8.80 -11.19
N LEU A 65 7.00 7.63 -11.70
CA LEU A 65 6.67 7.44 -13.10
C LEU A 65 5.46 8.28 -13.54
N ASN A 66 4.52 8.55 -12.62
CA ASN A 66 3.39 9.41 -12.89
C ASN A 66 3.81 10.88 -13.06
N ILE A 67 4.83 11.36 -12.32
CA ILE A 67 5.40 12.70 -12.54
C ILE A 67 6.02 12.79 -13.94
N LEU A 68 6.79 11.77 -14.36
CA LEU A 68 7.37 11.73 -15.71
C LEU A 68 6.29 11.69 -16.79
N ARG A 69 5.23 10.89 -16.59
CA ARG A 69 4.08 10.80 -17.49
C ARG A 69 3.35 12.13 -17.64
N THR A 70 3.07 12.83 -16.55
CA THR A 70 2.40 14.12 -16.56
C THR A 70 3.29 15.19 -17.20
N LYS A 71 4.60 15.13 -17.00
CA LYS A 71 5.57 16.00 -17.70
C LYS A 71 5.56 15.76 -19.19
N ASP A 72 5.64 14.52 -19.64
CA ASP A 72 5.60 14.21 -21.08
C ASP A 72 4.26 14.62 -21.72
N ARG A 73 3.16 14.51 -20.95
CA ARG A 73 1.86 15.05 -21.38
C ARG A 73 1.90 16.58 -21.54
N LEU A 74 2.48 17.29 -20.57
CA LEU A 74 2.62 18.74 -20.60
C LEU A 74 3.52 19.18 -21.76
N ASP A 75 4.66 18.52 -21.96
CA ASP A 75 5.60 18.85 -23.06
C ASP A 75 4.94 18.62 -24.41
N THR A 76 4.23 17.50 -24.57
CA THR A 76 3.53 17.14 -25.81
C THR A 76 2.39 18.12 -26.10
N THR A 77 1.56 18.47 -25.10
CA THR A 77 0.48 19.43 -25.29
C THR A 77 1.00 20.86 -25.53
N SER A 78 2.12 21.24 -24.93
CA SER A 78 2.77 22.54 -25.16
C SER A 78 3.31 22.66 -26.60
N ALA A 79 3.91 21.59 -27.10
CA ALA A 79 4.34 21.50 -28.49
C ALA A 79 3.15 21.54 -29.47
N GLU A 80 2.04 20.84 -29.10
CA GLU A 80 0.79 20.88 -29.89
C GLU A 80 0.19 22.30 -29.94
N VAL A 81 0.13 23.03 -28.81
CA VAL A 81 -0.32 24.45 -28.79
C VAL A 81 0.49 25.30 -29.74
N THR A 82 1.83 25.18 -29.69
CA THR A 82 2.73 25.94 -30.56
C THR A 82 2.51 25.62 -32.06
N ALA A 83 2.28 24.35 -32.38
CA ALA A 83 2.04 23.92 -33.74
C ALA A 83 0.67 24.37 -34.26
N VAL A 84 -0.40 24.22 -33.47
CA VAL A 84 -1.75 24.67 -33.84
C VAL A 84 -1.84 26.20 -33.92
N GLN A 85 -1.12 26.94 -33.07
CA GLN A 85 -1.02 28.38 -33.15
C GLN A 85 -0.42 28.83 -34.50
N ARG A 86 0.70 28.24 -34.92
CA ARG A 86 1.30 28.56 -36.22
C ARG A 86 0.34 28.23 -37.37
N GLN A 87 -0.37 27.12 -37.26
CA GLN A 87 -1.36 26.77 -38.29
C GLN A 87 -2.52 27.77 -38.35
N LEU A 88 -3.01 28.24 -37.20
CA LEU A 88 -4.01 29.30 -37.15
C LEU A 88 -3.53 30.59 -37.80
N GLU A 89 -2.30 31.03 -37.48
CA GLU A 89 -1.69 32.23 -38.09
C GLU A 89 -1.59 32.12 -39.62
N GLN A 90 -1.19 30.94 -40.14
CA GLN A 90 -1.12 30.69 -41.59
C GLN A 90 -2.52 30.73 -42.24
N VAL A 91 -3.54 30.15 -41.61
CA VAL A 91 -4.89 30.14 -42.12
C VAL A 91 -5.49 31.56 -42.11
N GLN A 92 -5.20 32.37 -41.07
CA GLN A 92 -5.59 33.77 -40.99
C GLN A 92 -4.99 34.59 -42.14
N GLN A 93 -3.68 34.45 -42.40
CA GLN A 93 -3.00 35.13 -43.51
C GLN A 93 -3.59 34.72 -44.88
N ARG A 94 -3.88 33.45 -45.09
CA ARG A 94 -4.51 32.95 -46.33
C ARG A 94 -5.95 33.48 -46.49
N PHE A 95 -6.69 33.66 -45.38
CA PHE A 95 -8.01 34.27 -45.43
C PHE A 95 -7.96 35.77 -45.82
N GLU A 96 -7.01 36.52 -45.25
CA GLU A 96 -6.82 37.95 -45.59
C GLU A 96 -6.57 38.20 -47.08
N VAL A 97 -5.91 37.26 -47.76
CA VAL A 97 -5.68 37.32 -49.19
C VAL A 97 -6.74 36.59 -50.03
N GLY A 98 -7.83 36.09 -49.38
CA GLY A 98 -8.99 35.49 -50.05
C GLY A 98 -8.78 34.05 -50.54
N LEU A 99 -7.76 33.33 -50.05
CA LEU A 99 -7.45 31.97 -50.49
C LEU A 99 -8.20 30.85 -49.72
N VAL A 100 -8.77 31.16 -48.57
CA VAL A 100 -9.54 30.21 -47.72
C VAL A 100 -10.80 30.86 -47.18
N ALA A 101 -11.76 30.06 -46.74
CA ALA A 101 -13.00 30.53 -46.16
C ALA A 101 -12.84 30.94 -44.69
N ILE A 102 -13.74 31.82 -44.20
CA ILE A 102 -13.79 32.20 -42.76
C ILE A 102 -14.00 31.00 -41.86
N THR A 103 -14.72 29.96 -42.33
CA THR A 103 -14.92 28.70 -41.62
C THR A 103 -13.63 28.03 -41.19
N ASP A 104 -12.60 28.04 -42.07
CA ASP A 104 -11.29 27.44 -41.80
C ASP A 104 -10.57 28.18 -40.67
N VAL A 105 -10.71 29.50 -40.60
CA VAL A 105 -10.19 30.33 -39.49
C VAL A 105 -10.89 29.98 -38.18
N LEU A 106 -12.25 29.91 -38.17
CA LEU A 106 -13.03 29.62 -36.97
C LEU A 106 -12.79 28.20 -36.46
N GLU A 107 -12.64 27.22 -37.35
CA GLU A 107 -12.28 25.85 -36.99
C GLU A 107 -10.88 25.77 -36.40
N SER A 108 -9.90 26.43 -37.00
CA SER A 108 -8.53 26.49 -36.46
C SER A 108 -8.45 27.20 -35.12
N GLN A 109 -9.24 28.28 -34.93
CA GLN A 109 -9.37 28.96 -33.62
C GLN A 109 -9.97 28.05 -32.55
N ALA A 110 -11.04 27.32 -32.88
CA ALA A 110 -11.66 26.40 -31.93
C ALA A 110 -10.72 25.26 -31.47
N VAL A 111 -9.91 24.72 -32.41
CA VAL A 111 -8.89 23.71 -32.09
C VAL A 111 -7.79 24.32 -31.22
N TYR A 112 -7.30 25.53 -31.56
CA TYR A 112 -6.32 26.23 -30.74
C TYR A 112 -6.82 26.42 -29.28
N ASP A 113 -8.01 27.00 -29.11
CA ASP A 113 -8.58 27.27 -27.79
C ASP A 113 -8.72 25.97 -26.98
N SER A 114 -9.22 24.90 -27.61
CA SER A 114 -9.34 23.59 -26.95
C SER A 114 -7.98 22.99 -26.57
N THR A 115 -6.94 23.22 -27.37
CA THR A 115 -5.59 22.72 -27.09
C THR A 115 -4.94 23.50 -25.95
N VAL A 116 -5.20 24.82 -25.85
CA VAL A 116 -4.77 25.65 -24.71
C VAL A 116 -5.39 25.14 -23.40
N VAL A 117 -6.69 24.79 -23.40
CA VAL A 117 -7.36 24.20 -22.24
C VAL A 117 -6.69 22.88 -21.84
N ARG A 118 -6.37 21.99 -22.79
CA ARG A 118 -5.65 20.74 -22.50
C ARG A 118 -4.27 20.96 -21.91
N ARG A 119 -3.53 21.97 -22.38
CA ARG A 119 -2.24 22.34 -21.80
C ARG A 119 -2.37 22.81 -20.35
N ILE A 120 -3.34 23.68 -20.05
CA ILE A 120 -3.61 24.16 -18.69
C ILE A 120 -3.94 22.97 -17.75
N GLN A 121 -4.76 22.04 -18.22
CA GLN A 121 -5.06 20.82 -17.44
C GLN A 121 -3.82 19.97 -17.21
N ALA A 122 -2.99 19.75 -18.25
CA ALA A 122 -1.74 18.98 -18.13
C ALA A 122 -0.74 19.65 -17.17
N GLU A 123 -0.69 20.97 -17.12
CA GLU A 123 0.13 21.76 -16.20
C GLU A 123 -0.33 21.54 -14.75
N SER A 124 -1.64 21.59 -14.49
CA SER A 124 -2.22 21.31 -13.18
C SER A 124 -1.98 19.87 -12.75
N ASP A 125 -2.21 18.88 -13.63
CA ASP A 125 -2.00 17.47 -13.35
C ASP A 125 -0.53 17.16 -13.01
N HIS A 126 0.40 17.86 -13.67
CA HIS A 126 1.82 17.74 -13.40
C HIS A 126 2.18 18.28 -12.01
N ASP A 127 1.70 19.46 -11.63
CA ASP A 127 1.92 20.02 -10.28
C ASP A 127 1.33 19.10 -9.19
N ILE A 128 0.10 18.64 -9.36
CA ILE A 128 -0.56 17.71 -8.42
C ILE A 128 0.23 16.40 -8.27
N SER A 129 0.88 15.91 -9.33
CA SER A 129 1.62 14.65 -9.27
C SER A 129 2.80 14.69 -8.28
N PHE A 130 3.44 15.83 -8.08
CA PHE A 130 4.48 16.04 -7.06
C PHE A 130 3.94 15.92 -5.64
N GLU A 131 2.71 16.40 -5.37
CA GLU A 131 2.08 16.24 -4.06
C GLU A 131 1.85 14.78 -3.69
N THR A 132 1.51 13.95 -4.68
CA THR A 132 1.36 12.51 -4.46
C THR A 132 2.67 11.87 -3.99
N LEU A 133 3.79 12.19 -4.64
CA LEU A 133 5.11 11.68 -4.24
C LEU A 133 5.53 12.22 -2.87
N SER A 134 5.30 13.52 -2.63
CA SER A 134 5.61 14.18 -1.35
C SER A 134 4.85 13.54 -0.19
N THR A 135 3.58 13.18 -0.39
CA THR A 135 2.76 12.48 0.61
C THR A 135 3.32 11.09 0.96
N LEU A 136 3.83 10.35 -0.04
CA LEU A 136 4.37 9.01 0.17
C LEU A 136 5.74 9.02 0.86
N THR A 137 6.58 10.02 0.55
CA THR A 137 7.97 10.08 1.03
C THR A 137 8.16 10.99 2.24
N GLY A 138 7.18 11.84 2.54
CA GLY A 138 7.28 12.87 3.59
C GLY A 138 8.25 13.99 3.25
N ARG A 139 8.67 14.14 1.98
CA ARG A 139 9.60 15.16 1.48
C ARG A 139 9.01 15.93 0.32
N SER A 140 9.29 17.22 0.22
CA SER A 140 8.97 18.02 -0.95
C SER A 140 10.08 17.91 -1.99
N TYR A 141 9.68 17.87 -3.26
CA TYR A 141 10.56 17.80 -4.42
C TYR A 141 10.22 18.93 -5.36
N ASP A 142 11.23 19.69 -5.79
CA ASP A 142 11.07 20.75 -6.80
C ASP A 142 11.53 20.27 -8.19
N GLN A 143 12.38 19.25 -8.22
CA GLN A 143 12.90 18.66 -9.45
C GLN A 143 13.20 17.19 -9.26
N LEU A 144 13.08 16.42 -10.32
CA LEU A 144 13.39 14.99 -10.39
C LEU A 144 14.10 14.66 -11.70
N ALA A 145 15.05 13.74 -11.64
CA ALA A 145 15.73 13.28 -12.84
C ALA A 145 14.80 12.43 -13.72
N ARG A 146 14.95 12.51 -15.04
CA ARG A 146 14.14 11.80 -16.04
C ARG A 146 14.67 10.38 -16.27
N LEU A 147 13.78 9.45 -16.61
CA LEU A 147 14.16 8.11 -17.03
C LEU A 147 14.73 8.13 -18.45
N SER A 148 15.97 7.65 -18.62
CA SER A 148 16.67 7.63 -19.90
C SER A 148 15.89 6.87 -20.98
N GLN A 149 16.03 7.33 -22.23
CA GLN A 149 15.49 6.61 -23.38
C GLN A 149 16.22 5.30 -23.69
N THR A 150 17.42 5.11 -23.13
CA THR A 150 18.24 3.89 -23.32
C THR A 150 17.79 2.72 -22.46
N LEU A 151 16.77 2.88 -21.58
CA LEU A 151 16.22 1.78 -20.79
C LEU A 151 15.84 0.60 -21.69
N PRO A 152 16.43 -0.60 -21.47
CA PRO A 152 16.14 -1.78 -22.28
C PRO A 152 14.72 -2.28 -22.03
N ILE A 153 13.94 -2.43 -23.09
CA ILE A 153 12.61 -3.04 -23.03
C ILE A 153 12.76 -4.48 -23.50
N VAL A 154 12.77 -5.41 -22.54
CA VAL A 154 13.06 -6.83 -22.80
C VAL A 154 12.01 -7.73 -22.17
N ASP A 155 11.84 -8.92 -22.74
CA ASP A 155 10.96 -9.94 -22.17
C ASP A 155 11.35 -10.31 -20.74
N PRO A 156 10.37 -10.71 -19.88
CA PRO A 156 10.67 -11.20 -18.54
C PRO A 156 11.61 -12.41 -18.60
N ASN A 157 12.60 -12.44 -17.71
CA ASN A 157 13.52 -13.56 -17.59
C ASN A 157 13.30 -14.27 -16.24
N PRO A 158 12.93 -15.57 -16.22
CA PRO A 158 12.74 -16.50 -17.34
C PRO A 158 11.50 -16.20 -18.21
N LYS A 159 11.52 -16.62 -19.50
CA LYS A 159 10.39 -16.47 -20.45
C LYS A 159 9.27 -17.51 -20.24
N ASN A 160 9.17 -18.07 -19.06
CA ASN A 160 8.21 -19.14 -18.72
C ASN A 160 7.28 -18.66 -17.61
N GLU A 161 5.99 -18.54 -17.92
CA GLU A 161 4.93 -18.12 -17.00
C GLU A 161 4.87 -19.01 -15.75
N GLU A 162 4.99 -20.35 -15.93
CA GLU A 162 4.86 -21.30 -14.83
C GLU A 162 6.03 -21.22 -13.82
N GLU A 163 7.22 -20.83 -14.26
CA GLU A 163 8.36 -20.60 -13.37
C GLU A 163 8.16 -19.38 -12.47
N TRP A 164 7.54 -18.34 -13.01
CA TRP A 164 7.15 -17.15 -12.22
C TRP A 164 6.08 -17.52 -11.20
N VAL A 165 5.05 -18.28 -11.61
CA VAL A 165 4.00 -18.78 -10.71
C VAL A 165 4.59 -19.67 -9.61
N ALA A 166 5.45 -20.62 -9.98
CA ALA A 166 6.09 -21.51 -9.01
C ALA A 166 6.96 -20.72 -8.00
N THR A 167 7.64 -19.68 -8.46
CA THR A 167 8.43 -18.78 -7.60
C THR A 167 7.52 -17.98 -6.68
N ALA A 168 6.44 -17.40 -7.20
CA ALA A 168 5.46 -16.65 -6.42
C ALA A 168 4.82 -17.52 -5.33
N LEU A 169 4.42 -18.76 -5.64
CA LEU A 169 3.84 -19.68 -4.64
C LEU A 169 4.79 -20.04 -3.51
N ARG A 170 6.12 -20.02 -3.74
CA ARG A 170 7.14 -20.31 -2.71
C ARG A 170 7.54 -19.08 -1.90
N SER A 171 7.63 -17.92 -2.55
CA SER A 171 8.32 -16.76 -1.97
C SER A 171 7.41 -15.58 -1.64
N ASN A 172 6.17 -15.54 -2.17
CA ASN A 172 5.25 -14.43 -1.93
C ASN A 172 4.97 -14.24 -0.44
N LEU A 173 5.17 -13.01 0.04
CA LEU A 173 5.08 -12.65 1.45
C LEU A 173 3.66 -12.78 2.00
N GLY A 174 2.63 -12.48 1.21
CA GLY A 174 1.24 -12.67 1.62
C GLY A 174 0.87 -14.15 1.83
N ILE A 175 1.44 -15.07 1.03
CA ILE A 175 1.26 -16.52 1.23
C ILE A 175 1.98 -16.97 2.50
N LYS A 176 3.20 -16.46 2.76
CA LYS A 176 3.94 -16.77 3.99
C LYS A 176 3.19 -16.26 5.23
N ALA A 177 2.69 -15.02 5.19
CA ALA A 177 1.88 -14.45 6.27
C ALA A 177 0.61 -15.28 6.54
N ALA A 178 -0.14 -15.66 5.50
CA ALA A 178 -1.34 -16.50 5.65
C ALA A 178 -1.00 -17.91 6.16
N THR A 179 0.17 -18.46 5.82
CA THR A 179 0.65 -19.76 6.32
C THR A 179 0.97 -19.68 7.81
N ALA A 180 1.65 -18.63 8.25
CA ALA A 180 1.94 -18.39 9.66
C ALA A 180 0.65 -18.15 10.46
N GLN A 181 -0.32 -17.41 9.90
CA GLN A 181 -1.64 -17.22 10.52
C GLN A 181 -2.41 -18.55 10.72
N LEU A 182 -2.35 -19.45 9.72
CA LEU A 182 -2.91 -20.80 9.87
C LEU A 182 -2.19 -21.60 10.97
N ALA A 183 -0.86 -21.47 11.10
CA ALA A 183 -0.09 -22.10 12.17
C ALA A 183 -0.51 -21.56 13.56
N ALA A 184 -0.73 -20.25 13.68
CA ALA A 184 -1.23 -19.60 14.87
C ALA A 184 -2.61 -20.15 15.27
N ALA A 185 -3.55 -20.24 14.33
CA ALA A 185 -4.89 -20.80 14.57
C ALA A 185 -4.84 -22.27 15.01
N ARG A 186 -3.94 -23.08 14.41
CA ARG A 186 -3.74 -24.49 14.83
C ARG A 186 -3.18 -24.60 16.26
N SER A 187 -2.32 -23.67 16.65
CA SER A 187 -1.78 -23.62 18.02
C SER A 187 -2.86 -23.18 19.02
N ASP A 188 -3.76 -22.24 18.63
CA ASP A 188 -4.91 -21.86 19.46
C ASP A 188 -5.85 -23.04 19.69
N VAL A 189 -6.15 -23.88 18.71
CA VAL A 189 -6.93 -25.13 18.93
C VAL A 189 -6.27 -26.01 20.00
N ARG A 190 -4.93 -26.16 19.96
CA ARG A 190 -4.21 -26.93 20.99
C ARG A 190 -4.32 -26.28 22.35
N ALA A 191 -4.22 -24.95 22.44
CA ALA A 191 -4.43 -24.21 23.68
C ALA A 191 -5.83 -24.46 24.26
N ARG A 192 -6.89 -24.31 23.42
CA ARG A 192 -8.29 -24.57 23.88
C ARG A 192 -8.56 -26.00 24.26
N ARG A 193 -7.91 -26.98 23.63
CA ARG A 193 -7.99 -28.39 24.06
C ARG A 193 -7.30 -28.59 25.38
N SER A 194 -6.22 -27.89 25.66
CA SER A 194 -5.50 -27.96 26.91
C SER A 194 -6.24 -27.34 28.10
N ASP A 195 -7.30 -26.56 27.88
CA ASP A 195 -8.21 -26.07 28.95
C ASP A 195 -8.95 -27.23 29.67
N HIS A 196 -8.93 -28.45 29.14
CA HIS A 196 -9.41 -29.67 29.83
C HIS A 196 -8.37 -30.25 30.79
N LEU A 197 -7.11 -29.83 30.72
CA LEU A 197 -6.02 -30.42 31.51
C LEU A 197 -5.87 -29.69 32.84
N PRO A 198 -5.32 -30.36 33.87
CA PRO A 198 -5.05 -29.71 35.16
C PRO A 198 -4.00 -28.59 34.99
N THR A 199 -4.13 -27.54 35.80
CA THR A 199 -3.14 -26.48 35.99
C THR A 199 -2.58 -26.48 37.39
N ILE A 200 -1.31 -26.16 37.54
CA ILE A 200 -0.62 -26.03 38.83
C ILE A 200 -0.03 -24.63 38.90
N ASP A 201 -0.46 -23.89 39.94
CA ASP A 201 0.05 -22.55 40.23
C ASP A 201 0.72 -22.52 41.60
N ALA A 202 1.92 -21.94 41.69
CA ALA A 202 2.57 -21.60 42.95
C ALA A 202 2.31 -20.11 43.26
N THR A 203 1.88 -19.81 44.47
CA THR A 203 1.66 -18.43 44.92
C THR A 203 2.44 -18.19 46.23
N ALA A 204 3.01 -16.98 46.32
CA ALA A 204 3.61 -16.44 47.54
C ALA A 204 2.96 -15.07 47.80
N THR A 205 2.33 -14.92 48.93
CA THR A 205 1.66 -13.67 49.30
C THR A 205 2.25 -13.17 50.61
N TYR A 206 2.73 -11.96 50.64
CA TYR A 206 3.06 -11.23 51.88
C TYR A 206 2.02 -10.13 52.05
N ALA A 207 1.42 -10.07 53.23
CA ALA A 207 0.46 -9.05 53.58
C ALA A 207 0.80 -8.46 54.94
N GLU A 208 0.77 -7.14 55.00
CA GLU A 208 0.89 -6.37 56.26
C GLU A 208 -0.38 -5.55 56.43
N ASN A 209 -0.98 -5.65 57.61
CA ASN A 209 -2.16 -4.90 58.01
C ASN A 209 -1.87 -4.17 59.31
N VAL A 210 -1.96 -2.87 59.31
CA VAL A 210 -1.78 -2.00 60.49
C VAL A 210 -3.14 -1.40 60.83
N THR A 211 -3.75 -1.91 61.89
CA THR A 211 -5.01 -1.39 62.41
C THR A 211 -4.70 -0.45 63.59
N GLY A 212 -4.99 0.85 63.41
CA GLY A 212 -4.73 1.88 64.43
C GLY A 212 -5.81 1.95 65.50
N GLY A 213 -5.38 1.98 66.72
CA GLY A 213 -6.10 2.52 67.89
C GLY A 213 -7.51 1.95 68.16
N GLN A 214 -7.71 0.61 68.21
CA GLN A 214 -8.99 0.07 68.68
C GLN A 214 -9.15 0.31 70.21
N ASN A 215 -10.18 1.04 70.59
CA ASN A 215 -10.55 1.19 71.96
C ASN A 215 -11.35 -0.04 72.48
N PHE A 216 -10.72 -0.86 73.30
CA PHE A 216 -11.37 -2.01 73.91
C PHE A 216 -11.65 -1.68 75.41
N PHE A 217 -12.92 -1.60 75.83
CA PHE A 217 -13.34 -1.21 77.15
C PHE A 217 -12.75 0.10 77.73
N GLY A 218 -12.58 1.12 76.80
CA GLY A 218 -12.08 2.44 77.21
C GLY A 218 -10.56 2.55 77.39
N ALA A 219 -9.78 1.55 77.03
CA ALA A 219 -8.33 1.60 76.94
C ALA A 219 -7.91 1.55 75.48
N ASN A 220 -7.07 2.52 75.07
CA ASN A 220 -6.49 2.51 73.77
C ASN A 220 -5.48 1.36 73.63
N ALA A 221 -5.77 0.36 72.79
CA ALA A 221 -4.92 -0.81 72.66
C ALA A 221 -3.65 -0.52 71.75
N GLY A 222 -3.48 0.71 71.27
CA GLY A 222 -2.40 1.05 70.38
C GLY A 222 -2.56 0.46 68.94
N ASP A 223 -1.60 0.73 68.08
CA ASP A 223 -1.61 0.15 66.71
C ASP A 223 -1.25 -1.33 66.76
N THR A 224 -2.04 -2.13 66.08
CA THR A 224 -1.77 -3.56 65.90
C THR A 224 -1.27 -3.82 64.50
N THR A 225 -0.03 -4.25 64.36
CA THR A 225 0.54 -4.69 63.08
C THR A 225 0.45 -6.21 62.95
N THR A 226 -0.19 -6.68 61.90
CA THR A 226 -0.29 -8.10 61.55
C THR A 226 0.45 -8.36 60.27
N GLU A 227 1.51 -9.16 60.31
CA GLU A 227 2.25 -9.63 59.15
C GLU A 227 1.87 -11.08 58.83
N ASN A 228 1.57 -11.36 57.59
CA ASN A 228 1.22 -12.72 57.15
C ASN A 228 1.95 -13.07 55.86
N THR A 229 2.66 -14.20 55.88
CA THR A 229 3.29 -14.75 54.66
C THR A 229 2.71 -16.13 54.38
N ILE A 230 2.10 -16.25 53.16
CA ILE A 230 1.46 -17.49 52.73
C ILE A 230 2.16 -18.02 51.50
N TYR A 231 2.62 -19.25 51.52
CA TYR A 231 3.07 -20.01 50.34
C TYR A 231 2.01 -21.08 50.05
N ALA A 232 1.52 -21.13 48.80
CA ALA A 232 0.52 -22.12 48.43
C ALA A 232 0.86 -22.73 47.06
N LEU A 233 0.59 -24.00 46.89
CA LEU A 233 0.59 -24.73 45.63
C LEU A 233 -0.85 -25.17 45.38
N SER A 234 -1.44 -24.68 44.29
CA SER A 234 -2.83 -24.99 43.92
C SER A 234 -2.89 -25.83 42.66
N LEU A 235 -3.58 -26.97 42.73
CA LEU A 235 -3.92 -27.81 41.57
C LEU A 235 -5.40 -27.58 41.24
N THR A 236 -5.66 -27.10 40.01
CA THR A 236 -7.01 -26.91 39.53
C THR A 236 -7.32 -27.89 38.40
N VAL A 237 -8.35 -28.70 38.56
CA VAL A 237 -8.80 -29.69 37.56
C VAL A 237 -10.23 -29.36 37.14
N PRO A 238 -10.47 -28.89 35.88
CA PRO A 238 -11.82 -28.60 35.43
C PRO A 238 -12.56 -29.89 35.05
N LEU A 239 -13.40 -30.42 35.95
CA LEU A 239 -14.16 -31.64 35.70
C LEU A 239 -15.33 -31.42 34.75
N TYR A 240 -16.10 -30.33 34.95
CA TYR A 240 -17.24 -29.97 34.11
C TYR A 240 -17.51 -28.48 34.16
N GLN A 241 -17.62 -27.86 32.94
CA GLN A 241 -17.89 -26.43 32.80
C GLN A 241 -19.11 -26.15 31.89
N GLY A 242 -20.17 -26.93 32.01
CA GLY A 242 -21.41 -26.71 31.26
C GLY A 242 -21.22 -26.77 29.71
N GLY A 243 -20.19 -27.46 29.20
CA GLY A 243 -19.88 -27.55 27.77
C GLY A 243 -19.07 -26.39 27.21
N ALA A 244 -18.70 -25.38 28.01
CA ALA A 244 -17.97 -24.17 27.55
C ALA A 244 -16.65 -24.51 26.85
N ILE A 245 -15.82 -25.41 27.41
CA ILE A 245 -14.53 -25.79 26.79
C ILE A 245 -14.76 -26.45 25.42
N ARG A 246 -15.74 -27.37 25.31
CA ARG A 246 -16.07 -28.02 24.03
C ARG A 246 -16.52 -27.00 22.98
N SER A 247 -17.28 -25.98 23.40
CA SER A 247 -17.74 -24.91 22.51
C SER A 247 -16.57 -24.06 21.98
N ARG A 248 -15.63 -23.68 22.86
CA ARG A 248 -14.40 -22.96 22.48
C ARG A 248 -13.51 -23.77 21.52
N VAL A 249 -13.41 -25.09 21.74
CA VAL A 249 -12.67 -25.97 20.83
C VAL A 249 -13.34 -26.04 19.44
N ARG A 250 -14.70 -26.11 19.39
CA ARG A 250 -15.42 -26.06 18.10
C ARG A 250 -15.21 -24.72 17.38
N GLU A 251 -15.30 -23.62 18.11
CA GLU A 251 -15.01 -22.27 17.58
C GLU A 251 -13.59 -22.20 17.02
N ALA A 252 -12.59 -22.62 17.77
CA ALA A 252 -11.20 -22.62 17.33
C ALA A 252 -10.97 -23.50 16.09
N ASN A 253 -11.63 -24.68 16.00
CA ASN A 253 -11.57 -25.50 14.79
C ASN A 253 -12.23 -24.81 13.57
N ALA A 254 -13.33 -24.08 13.76
CA ALA A 254 -13.94 -23.29 12.69
C ALA A 254 -13.01 -22.17 12.20
N ARG A 255 -12.26 -21.53 13.11
CA ARG A 255 -11.23 -20.53 12.76
C ARG A 255 -10.07 -21.15 11.98
N VAL A 256 -9.66 -22.38 12.30
CA VAL A 256 -8.66 -23.11 11.48
C VAL A 256 -9.17 -23.33 10.07
N ALA A 257 -10.42 -23.81 9.91
CA ALA A 257 -11.01 -23.98 8.59
C ALA A 257 -11.08 -22.64 7.81
N GLN A 258 -11.51 -21.58 8.46
CA GLN A 258 -11.49 -20.22 7.87
C GLN A 258 -10.09 -19.80 7.41
N SER A 259 -9.07 -19.96 8.26
CA SER A 259 -7.69 -19.59 7.91
C SER A 259 -7.13 -20.46 6.77
N GLN A 260 -7.56 -21.71 6.67
CA GLN A 260 -7.17 -22.63 5.60
C GLN A 260 -7.75 -22.19 4.25
N GLU A 261 -9.03 -21.81 4.21
CA GLU A 261 -9.67 -21.27 3.01
C GLU A 261 -9.09 -19.90 2.62
N GLN A 262 -8.75 -19.06 3.59
CA GLN A 262 -8.05 -17.80 3.32
C GLN A 262 -6.68 -18.03 2.67
N LEU A 263 -5.88 -18.98 3.17
CA LEU A 263 -4.61 -19.37 2.55
C LEU A 263 -4.81 -19.89 1.12
N LEU A 264 -5.82 -20.72 0.89
CA LEU A 264 -6.13 -21.25 -0.45
C LEU A 264 -6.54 -20.13 -1.41
N ASN A 265 -7.39 -19.20 -0.96
CA ASN A 265 -7.77 -18.02 -1.72
C ASN A 265 -6.56 -17.13 -2.05
N GLN A 266 -5.67 -16.89 -1.07
CA GLN A 266 -4.44 -16.13 -1.28
C GLN A 266 -3.55 -16.77 -2.36
N LYS A 267 -3.35 -18.10 -2.32
CA LYS A 267 -2.61 -18.83 -3.36
C LYS A 267 -3.22 -18.66 -4.74
N ARG A 268 -4.55 -18.78 -4.87
CA ARG A 268 -5.27 -18.59 -6.14
C ARG A 268 -5.12 -17.15 -6.66
N THR A 269 -5.24 -16.17 -5.78
CA THR A 269 -5.10 -14.75 -6.11
C THR A 269 -3.68 -14.44 -6.59
N VAL A 270 -2.65 -14.89 -5.87
CA VAL A 270 -1.25 -14.71 -6.26
C VAL A 270 -0.97 -15.38 -7.61
N THR A 271 -1.44 -16.61 -7.82
CA THR A 271 -1.30 -17.31 -9.12
C THR A 271 -1.89 -16.49 -10.26
N ARG A 272 -3.14 -16.04 -10.12
CA ARG A 272 -3.82 -15.23 -11.14
C ARG A 272 -3.09 -13.92 -11.40
N ASN A 273 -2.70 -13.21 -10.34
CA ASN A 273 -2.02 -11.92 -10.46
C ASN A 273 -0.65 -12.07 -11.13
N THR A 274 0.13 -13.08 -10.77
CA THR A 274 1.44 -13.35 -11.38
C THR A 274 1.30 -13.66 -12.88
N ARG A 275 0.31 -14.49 -13.28
CA ARG A 275 0.02 -14.78 -14.69
C ARG A 275 -0.38 -13.53 -15.46
N ASN A 276 -1.27 -12.70 -14.88
CA ASN A 276 -1.70 -11.46 -15.52
C ASN A 276 -0.53 -10.50 -15.70
N LEU A 277 0.30 -10.32 -14.67
CA LEU A 277 1.46 -9.43 -14.73
C LEU A 277 2.51 -9.91 -15.73
N PHE A 278 2.79 -11.23 -15.78
CA PHE A 278 3.68 -11.79 -16.79
C PHE A 278 3.22 -11.49 -18.21
N LYS A 279 1.92 -11.72 -18.49
CA LYS A 279 1.31 -11.42 -19.79
C LYS A 279 1.31 -9.92 -20.09
N SER A 280 1.07 -9.08 -19.08
CA SER A 280 1.14 -7.63 -19.24
C SER A 280 2.53 -7.19 -19.64
N VAL A 281 3.60 -7.65 -18.94
CA VAL A 281 4.98 -7.29 -19.28
C VAL A 281 5.35 -7.75 -20.69
N ALA A 282 5.03 -9.00 -21.05
CA ALA A 282 5.27 -9.52 -22.41
C ALA A 282 4.52 -8.72 -23.49
N THR A 283 3.28 -8.29 -23.19
CA THR A 283 2.49 -7.44 -24.10
C THR A 283 3.08 -6.04 -24.18
N ASP A 284 3.58 -5.47 -23.06
CA ASP A 284 4.16 -4.14 -23.04
C ASP A 284 5.42 -4.05 -23.90
N VAL A 285 6.24 -5.10 -23.93
CA VAL A 285 7.41 -5.16 -24.84
C VAL A 285 6.99 -4.98 -26.30
N VAL A 286 6.00 -5.73 -26.74
CA VAL A 286 5.49 -5.63 -28.14
C VAL A 286 4.78 -4.30 -28.37
N ARG A 287 4.07 -3.79 -27.37
CA ARG A 287 3.34 -2.51 -27.43
C ARG A 287 4.28 -1.34 -27.62
N VAL A 288 5.40 -1.27 -26.88
CA VAL A 288 6.39 -0.19 -27.00
C VAL A 288 6.96 -0.16 -28.41
N GLU A 289 7.31 -1.32 -28.99
CA GLU A 289 7.80 -1.38 -30.38
C GLU A 289 6.73 -0.92 -31.39
N ALA A 290 5.48 -1.37 -31.20
CA ALA A 290 4.37 -0.98 -32.07
C ALA A 290 4.08 0.53 -31.98
N ARG A 291 4.14 1.13 -30.78
CA ARG A 291 3.97 2.58 -30.58
C ARG A 291 5.07 3.40 -31.25
N LEU A 292 6.32 2.94 -31.19
CA LEU A 292 7.42 3.58 -31.91
C LEU A 292 7.19 3.59 -33.44
N LYS A 293 6.66 2.50 -33.99
CA LYS A 293 6.27 2.43 -35.40
C LYS A 293 5.09 3.37 -35.71
N ALA A 294 4.11 3.48 -34.80
CA ALA A 294 2.97 4.36 -34.95
C ALA A 294 3.36 5.84 -35.01
N ILE A 295 4.37 6.29 -34.25
CA ILE A 295 4.91 7.66 -34.38
C ILE A 295 5.37 7.93 -35.79
N ARG A 296 6.19 7.04 -36.38
CA ARG A 296 6.70 7.21 -37.75
C ARG A 296 5.57 7.28 -38.79
N SER A 297 4.58 6.40 -38.64
CA SER A 297 3.40 6.39 -39.52
C SER A 297 2.55 7.65 -39.37
N SER A 298 2.36 8.16 -38.15
CA SER A 298 1.61 9.40 -37.91
C SER A 298 2.36 10.62 -38.43
N GLN A 299 3.69 10.63 -38.32
CA GLN A 299 4.53 11.68 -38.89
C GLN A 299 4.40 11.75 -40.42
N SER A 300 4.57 10.61 -41.11
CA SER A 300 4.41 10.54 -42.57
C SER A 300 2.98 10.89 -43.03
N ALA A 301 1.96 10.51 -42.23
CA ALA A 301 0.57 10.87 -42.52
C ALA A 301 0.34 12.38 -42.40
N LEU A 302 0.95 13.03 -41.39
CA LEU A 302 0.88 14.48 -41.23
C LEU A 302 1.52 15.19 -42.42
N GLU A 303 2.76 14.84 -42.80
CA GLU A 303 3.48 15.43 -43.93
C GLU A 303 2.69 15.31 -45.26
N ALA A 304 2.10 14.12 -45.50
CA ALA A 304 1.27 13.91 -46.70
C ALA A 304 -0.03 14.74 -46.66
N THR A 305 -0.63 14.93 -45.47
CA THR A 305 -1.85 15.71 -45.32
C THR A 305 -1.57 17.21 -45.46
N GLU A 306 -0.46 17.72 -44.92
CA GLU A 306 0.01 19.09 -45.07
C GLU A 306 0.26 19.41 -46.57
N THR A 307 0.98 18.53 -47.27
CA THR A 307 1.18 18.66 -48.73
C THR A 307 -0.15 18.66 -49.49
N GLY A 308 -1.08 17.75 -49.11
CA GLY A 308 -2.42 17.70 -49.70
C GLY A 308 -3.24 18.97 -49.45
N TYR A 309 -3.10 19.61 -48.31
CA TYR A 309 -3.73 20.88 -47.99
C TYR A 309 -3.12 22.05 -48.84
N GLU A 310 -1.81 22.07 -48.98
CA GLU A 310 -1.13 23.09 -49.80
C GLU A 310 -1.59 23.08 -51.28
N VAL A 311 -1.79 21.89 -51.85
CA VAL A 311 -2.29 21.72 -53.22
C VAL A 311 -3.83 21.71 -53.36
N GLY A 312 -4.56 21.91 -52.25
CA GLY A 312 -6.02 22.03 -52.20
C GLY A 312 -6.81 20.73 -52.31
N THR A 313 -6.16 19.55 -52.13
CA THR A 313 -6.84 18.22 -52.14
C THR A 313 -7.28 17.77 -50.77
N ARG A 314 -6.87 18.46 -49.69
CA ARG A 314 -7.26 18.23 -48.28
C ARG A 314 -7.74 19.54 -47.66
N ASN A 315 -8.53 19.43 -46.59
CA ASN A 315 -8.99 20.58 -45.83
C ASN A 315 -8.13 20.79 -44.58
N ILE A 316 -8.31 21.92 -43.89
CA ILE A 316 -7.56 22.27 -42.70
C ILE A 316 -7.86 21.32 -41.54
N VAL A 317 -9.07 20.80 -41.43
CA VAL A 317 -9.48 19.87 -40.36
C VAL A 317 -8.68 18.56 -40.46
N ASP A 318 -8.40 18.08 -41.69
CA ASP A 318 -7.57 16.88 -41.91
C ASP A 318 -6.16 17.09 -41.37
N VAL A 319 -5.57 18.27 -41.57
CA VAL A 319 -4.22 18.62 -41.05
C VAL A 319 -4.22 18.66 -39.52
N LEU A 320 -5.18 19.38 -38.91
CA LEU A 320 -5.31 19.49 -37.46
C LEU A 320 -5.51 18.13 -36.80
N GLN A 321 -6.30 17.24 -37.42
CA GLN A 321 -6.49 15.88 -36.94
C GLN A 321 -5.23 14.99 -37.08
N ALA A 322 -4.48 15.14 -38.18
CA ALA A 322 -3.23 14.40 -38.37
C ALA A 322 -2.18 14.85 -37.34
N GLN A 323 -2.12 16.15 -37.07
CA GLN A 323 -1.25 16.76 -36.08
C GLN A 323 -1.57 16.25 -34.65
N GLN A 324 -2.85 16.26 -34.26
CA GLN A 324 -3.31 15.72 -33.00
C GLN A 324 -2.95 14.22 -32.85
N ARG A 325 -3.10 13.43 -33.94
CA ARG A 325 -2.72 12.00 -33.93
C ARG A 325 -1.24 11.78 -33.69
N LEU A 326 -0.38 12.63 -34.30
CA LEU A 326 1.07 12.57 -34.08
C LEU A 326 1.42 12.83 -32.61
N PHE A 327 0.94 13.92 -32.00
CA PHE A 327 1.19 14.26 -30.60
C PHE A 327 0.64 13.19 -29.66
N SER A 328 -0.55 12.65 -29.93
CA SER A 328 -1.07 11.51 -29.16
C SER A 328 -0.16 10.29 -29.26
N SER A 329 0.35 9.96 -30.46
CA SER A 329 1.24 8.80 -30.65
C SER A 329 2.57 8.97 -29.91
N GLN A 330 3.10 10.18 -29.82
CA GLN A 330 4.33 10.49 -29.07
C GLN A 330 4.12 10.28 -27.57
N PHE A 331 3.02 10.81 -27.01
CA PHE A 331 2.67 10.59 -25.62
C PHE A 331 2.41 9.10 -25.30
N ASP A 332 1.65 8.41 -26.14
CA ASP A 332 1.33 6.99 -25.98
C ASP A 332 2.57 6.09 -25.96
N TYR A 333 3.62 6.47 -26.72
CA TYR A 333 4.89 5.77 -26.67
C TYR A 333 5.58 5.95 -25.32
N ALA A 334 5.70 7.17 -24.80
CA ALA A 334 6.29 7.45 -23.51
C ALA A 334 5.51 6.72 -22.39
N ASP A 335 4.18 6.81 -22.39
CA ASP A 335 3.31 6.14 -21.45
C ASP A 335 3.49 4.62 -21.48
N SER A 336 3.64 4.02 -22.66
CA SER A 336 3.84 2.56 -22.78
C SER A 336 5.16 2.09 -22.14
N ARG A 337 6.21 2.91 -22.16
CA ARG A 337 7.50 2.62 -21.49
C ARG A 337 7.35 2.67 -19.96
N TYR A 338 6.65 3.65 -19.42
CA TYR A 338 6.39 3.75 -17.97
C TYR A 338 5.53 2.59 -17.48
N ASN A 339 4.53 2.20 -18.26
CA ASN A 339 3.69 1.04 -17.93
C ASN A 339 4.49 -0.27 -17.92
N TYR A 340 5.44 -0.45 -18.86
CA TYR A 340 6.35 -1.60 -18.85
C TYR A 340 7.18 -1.65 -17.56
N VAL A 341 7.81 -0.54 -17.15
CA VAL A 341 8.61 -0.49 -15.92
C VAL A 341 7.76 -0.83 -14.70
N LEU A 342 6.58 -0.21 -14.58
CA LEU A 342 5.68 -0.44 -13.45
C LEU A 342 5.21 -1.90 -13.38
N ASN A 343 4.80 -2.49 -14.51
CA ASN A 343 4.35 -3.88 -14.56
C ASN A 343 5.50 -4.87 -14.27
N LEU A 344 6.73 -4.56 -14.68
CA LEU A 344 7.91 -5.37 -14.34
C LEU A 344 8.19 -5.34 -12.83
N MET A 345 8.11 -4.17 -12.18
CA MET A 345 8.29 -4.04 -10.74
C MET A 345 7.17 -4.75 -9.95
N ARG A 346 5.93 -4.64 -10.41
CA ARG A 346 4.79 -5.39 -9.86
C ARG A 346 4.94 -6.90 -10.03
N LEU A 347 5.52 -7.37 -11.13
CA LEU A 347 5.80 -8.79 -11.33
C LEU A 347 6.87 -9.30 -10.35
N LYS A 348 7.95 -8.52 -10.13
CA LYS A 348 8.97 -8.82 -9.11
C LYS A 348 8.36 -8.83 -7.70
N GLN A 349 7.50 -7.87 -7.36
CA GLN A 349 6.75 -7.81 -6.09
C GLN A 349 5.85 -9.05 -5.91
N ALA A 350 5.10 -9.45 -6.94
CA ALA A 350 4.21 -10.61 -6.86
C ALA A 350 4.95 -11.91 -6.53
N THR A 351 6.24 -12.01 -6.92
CA THR A 351 7.10 -13.14 -6.56
C THR A 351 7.74 -12.99 -5.17
N GLY A 352 7.57 -11.85 -4.48
CA GLY A 352 8.23 -11.56 -3.20
C GLY A 352 9.75 -11.38 -3.32
N LYS A 353 10.24 -11.07 -4.51
CA LYS A 353 11.67 -10.88 -4.81
C LYS A 353 12.05 -9.43 -5.09
N LEU A 354 11.11 -8.49 -4.97
CA LEU A 354 11.43 -7.09 -5.14
C LEU A 354 12.36 -6.64 -4.02
N THR A 355 13.55 -6.19 -4.39
CA THR A 355 14.62 -5.77 -3.47
C THR A 355 15.01 -4.31 -3.71
N GLN A 356 15.82 -3.77 -2.81
CA GLN A 356 16.41 -2.45 -2.98
C GLN A 356 17.43 -2.43 -4.16
N GLU A 357 18.02 -3.58 -4.49
CA GLU A 357 18.94 -3.72 -5.63
C GLU A 357 18.19 -3.48 -6.96
N ASP A 358 16.94 -3.95 -7.10
CA ASP A 358 16.10 -3.68 -8.28
C ASP A 358 15.86 -2.17 -8.50
N LEU A 359 15.76 -1.41 -7.40
CA LEU A 359 15.68 0.05 -7.46
C LEU A 359 17.01 0.67 -7.92
N GLN A 360 18.14 0.15 -7.45
CA GLN A 360 19.46 0.62 -7.87
C GLN A 360 19.70 0.30 -9.35
N GLU A 361 19.26 -0.85 -9.85
CA GLU A 361 19.29 -1.16 -11.28
C GLU A 361 18.45 -0.17 -12.08
N LEU A 362 17.23 0.15 -11.63
CA LEU A 362 16.40 1.16 -12.29
C LEU A 362 17.06 2.55 -12.24
N ASN A 363 17.69 2.90 -11.12
CA ASN A 363 18.37 4.18 -10.94
C ASN A 363 19.56 4.38 -11.89
N GLN A 364 20.19 3.32 -12.40
CA GLN A 364 21.24 3.43 -13.41
C GLN A 364 20.73 3.98 -14.76
N PHE A 365 19.43 3.89 -15.00
CA PHE A 365 18.76 4.43 -16.18
C PHE A 365 18.09 5.78 -15.92
N VAL A 366 18.35 6.41 -14.78
CA VAL A 366 17.93 7.79 -14.49
C VAL A 366 19.01 8.75 -15.00
N ASP A 367 18.60 9.76 -15.76
CA ASP A 367 19.50 10.76 -16.34
C ASP A 367 19.51 12.02 -15.48
N ASP A 368 20.54 12.19 -14.67
CA ASP A 368 20.71 13.35 -13.79
C ASP A 368 20.94 14.67 -14.58
N GLY A 369 21.20 14.59 -15.89
CA GLY A 369 21.36 15.75 -16.76
C GLY A 369 20.04 16.27 -17.35
N ASP A 370 18.97 15.46 -17.34
CA ASP A 370 17.62 15.84 -17.80
C ASP A 370 16.66 15.88 -16.59
N LEU A 371 16.45 17.08 -16.05
CA LEU A 371 15.64 17.30 -14.87
C LEU A 371 14.21 17.68 -15.23
N VAL A 372 13.27 17.05 -14.58
CA VAL A 372 11.85 17.41 -14.59
C VAL A 372 11.59 18.37 -13.45
N GLU A 373 11.34 19.62 -13.78
CA GLU A 373 11.04 20.67 -12.79
C GLU A 373 9.53 20.68 -12.48
N ARG A 374 9.21 20.95 -11.25
CA ARG A 374 7.85 21.23 -10.81
C ARG A 374 7.40 22.56 -11.41
N VAL A 375 6.34 22.56 -12.18
CA VAL A 375 5.72 23.77 -12.69
C VAL A 375 4.72 24.26 -11.66
N VAL A 376 5.07 25.27 -10.89
CA VAL A 376 4.14 25.93 -9.97
C VAL A 376 3.17 26.76 -10.80
N SER A 377 2.18 26.07 -11.39
CA SER A 377 1.10 26.73 -12.12
C SER A 377 0.08 27.29 -11.14
N LEU A 378 -0.31 28.51 -11.36
CA LEU A 378 -1.25 29.28 -10.59
C LEU A 378 -0.67 29.99 -9.35
N ARG A 379 0.24 30.89 -9.56
CA ARG A 379 0.06 32.16 -8.84
C ARG A 379 -1.26 32.74 -9.36
N LEU A 380 -2.36 32.45 -8.64
CA LEU A 380 -3.60 33.19 -8.77
C LEU A 380 -3.25 34.67 -8.67
N ARG A 381 -3.18 35.35 -9.81
CA ARG A 381 -3.11 36.81 -9.88
C ARG A 381 -4.50 37.38 -9.66
#